data_1e62980221f4d463ccdeba00a5378aca
#
_entry.id   1e62980221f4d463ccdeba00a5378aca
#
_cell.length_a   1.000
_cell.length_b   1.000
_cell.length_c   1.000
_cell.angle_alpha   90.00
_cell.angle_beta   90.00
_cell.angle_gamma   90.00
#
_symmetry.space_group_name_H-M   'P 1'
#
loop_
_entity.id
_entity.type
_entity.pdbx_description
1 polymer ?
#
loop_
_entity_poly.entity_id
_entity_poly.type
_entity_poly.pdbx_seq_one_letter_code
_entity_poly.pdbx_strand_id
1 'polypeptide(L)'
;LLALAGFRGDPMLLPVSALLSGIGLMVQVRMGVFDGPERDPVDLLLLPGSVLLLLAVALAGMRGRYRLLAGRGSGRAALWVWALISVGLLAVLLATGQRFRGAVYGLGFLTPTELLKLSVVLYVAVYIQARLKALSRWKGLLPPLRVLAPLLAFWALLCAMLLLQRDLGMVLILNLALLVMLGLGTRHPGWWAYGGLLAAGAGYLLLGVFSHGQRRVEAWLAPFQDPTGAGWQVLQGLSGMYSGGLWGEGFSEARPRYTPIAESDFIYAVIAEELGFAGSALLLLLFLILLARLFTIAARARTPFGMLLATGIATVLSVQTLLNVGGVTKAIPLTGLTLPFISSGGSSLLTVFVSLGLVLAISDGEPPRPKSSGSRSKAGAAARRSPGVPATGVKGRRTGSHPGSRRSKPG
;
A
#
# COMPACT_ATOMS: atom_id res chain seq x y z
N LEU A 1 11.08 8.90 -21.12
CA LEU A 1 9.79 8.42 -21.59
C LEU A 1 8.63 9.13 -20.91
N LEU A 2 8.52 9.09 -19.56
CA LEU A 2 7.41 9.75 -18.85
C LEU A 2 7.37 11.26 -19.09
N ALA A 3 8.53 11.95 -19.05
CA ALA A 3 8.60 13.38 -19.34
C ALA A 3 8.17 13.70 -20.78
N LEU A 4 8.55 12.88 -21.77
CA LEU A 4 8.14 13.01 -23.16
C LEU A 4 6.63 12.78 -23.33
N ALA A 5 6.02 11.93 -22.50
CA ALA A 5 4.58 11.71 -22.48
C ALA A 5 3.79 12.81 -21.77
N GLY A 6 4.47 13.82 -21.20
CA GLY A 6 3.87 14.93 -20.47
C GLY A 6 3.45 14.57 -19.04
N PHE A 7 4.12 13.59 -18.41
CA PHE A 7 3.88 13.20 -17.01
C PHE A 7 4.10 14.37 -16.05
N ARG A 8 3.15 14.58 -15.15
CA ARG A 8 3.15 15.64 -14.13
C ARG A 8 2.96 15.10 -12.71
N GLY A 9 3.14 13.79 -12.54
CA GLY A 9 2.97 13.13 -11.26
C GLY A 9 4.15 13.33 -10.31
N ASP A 10 4.24 12.48 -9.29
CA ASP A 10 5.26 12.56 -8.25
C ASP A 10 6.66 12.22 -8.79
N PRO A 11 7.64 13.14 -8.71
CA PRO A 11 8.97 12.91 -9.24
C PRO A 11 9.85 12.01 -8.34
N MET A 12 9.47 11.82 -7.05
CA MET A 12 10.33 11.15 -6.07
C MET A 12 10.18 9.61 -6.06
N LEU A 13 9.06 9.08 -6.55
CA LEU A 13 8.82 7.63 -6.51
C LEU A 13 9.87 6.85 -7.32
N LEU A 14 10.21 7.32 -8.52
CA LEU A 14 11.15 6.61 -9.38
C LEU A 14 12.58 6.60 -8.82
N PRO A 15 13.18 7.73 -8.41
CA PRO A 15 14.54 7.72 -7.85
C PRO A 15 14.64 6.85 -6.60
N VAL A 16 13.67 6.93 -5.69
CA VAL A 16 13.71 6.16 -4.44
C VAL A 16 13.54 4.66 -4.71
N SER A 17 12.61 4.27 -5.59
CA SER A 17 12.46 2.85 -5.96
C SER A 17 13.68 2.32 -6.71
N ALA A 18 14.32 3.14 -7.56
CA ALA A 18 15.54 2.77 -8.26
C ALA A 18 16.72 2.56 -7.28
N LEU A 19 16.87 3.43 -6.30
CA LEU A 19 17.88 3.27 -5.24
C LEU A 19 17.65 1.98 -4.45
N LEU A 20 16.43 1.73 -3.99
CA LEU A 20 16.08 0.51 -3.27
C LEU A 20 16.41 -0.74 -4.11
N SER A 21 15.95 -0.78 -5.35
CA SER A 21 16.20 -1.93 -6.24
C SER A 21 17.68 -2.07 -6.62
N GLY A 22 18.40 -0.93 -6.74
CA GLY A 22 19.84 -0.94 -6.95
C GLY A 22 20.61 -1.55 -5.79
N ILE A 23 20.27 -1.19 -4.54
CA ILE A 23 20.84 -1.80 -3.33
C ILE A 23 20.52 -3.30 -3.30
N GLY A 24 19.26 -3.68 -3.57
CA GLY A 24 18.84 -5.07 -3.62
C GLY A 24 19.63 -5.87 -4.64
N LEU A 25 19.75 -5.37 -5.87
CA LEU A 25 20.52 -6.01 -6.94
C LEU A 25 22.00 -6.15 -6.56
N MET A 26 22.60 -5.10 -6.00
CA MET A 26 24.01 -5.13 -5.57
C MET A 26 24.26 -6.24 -4.54
N VAL A 27 23.39 -6.35 -3.52
CA VAL A 27 23.51 -7.38 -2.48
C VAL A 27 23.25 -8.79 -3.05
N GLN A 28 22.26 -8.94 -3.94
CA GLN A 28 21.97 -10.23 -4.59
C GLN A 28 23.12 -10.70 -5.50
N VAL A 29 23.70 -9.81 -6.31
CA VAL A 29 24.89 -10.12 -7.13
C VAL A 29 26.04 -10.54 -6.23
N ARG A 30 26.28 -9.83 -5.13
CA ARG A 30 27.30 -10.14 -4.15
C ARG A 30 27.12 -11.54 -3.53
N MET A 31 25.88 -11.95 -3.26
CA MET A 31 25.57 -13.27 -2.72
C MET A 31 25.68 -14.41 -3.75
N GLY A 32 25.99 -14.10 -5.01
CA GLY A 32 26.01 -15.07 -6.10
C GLY A 32 24.62 -15.59 -6.46
N VAL A 33 23.58 -14.77 -6.22
CA VAL A 33 22.20 -15.16 -6.56
C VAL A 33 22.06 -15.41 -8.07
N PHE A 34 22.89 -14.78 -8.88
CA PHE A 34 22.90 -14.92 -10.34
C PHE A 34 24.01 -15.85 -10.85
N ASP A 35 24.81 -16.46 -9.96
CA ASP A 35 25.91 -17.36 -10.34
C ASP A 35 25.43 -18.81 -10.34
N GLY A 36 25.74 -19.56 -11.38
CA GLY A 36 25.50 -20.99 -11.48
C GLY A 36 24.86 -21.44 -12.80
N PRO A 37 25.15 -22.69 -13.23
CA PRO A 37 24.71 -23.23 -14.52
C PRO A 37 23.21 -23.58 -14.57
N GLU A 38 22.52 -23.64 -13.42
CA GLU A 38 21.10 -24.00 -13.34
C GLU A 38 20.16 -22.78 -13.33
N ARG A 39 20.69 -21.57 -13.44
CA ARG A 39 19.87 -20.36 -13.35
C ARG A 39 19.47 -19.83 -14.73
N ASP A 40 18.18 -19.52 -14.84
CA ASP A 40 17.63 -18.92 -16.05
C ASP A 40 18.17 -17.50 -16.24
N PRO A 41 18.70 -17.18 -17.43
CA PRO A 41 19.05 -15.79 -17.79
C PRO A 41 17.88 -14.82 -17.63
N VAL A 42 16.67 -15.34 -17.50
CA VAL A 42 15.44 -14.58 -17.21
C VAL A 42 15.55 -13.81 -15.89
N ASP A 43 16.24 -14.34 -14.87
CA ASP A 43 16.36 -13.66 -13.56
C ASP A 43 17.09 -12.31 -13.68
N LEU A 44 18.11 -12.22 -14.55
CA LEU A 44 18.81 -10.95 -14.80
C LEU A 44 17.95 -9.94 -15.56
N LEU A 45 17.00 -10.41 -16.37
CA LEU A 45 16.07 -9.56 -17.12
C LEU A 45 14.85 -9.12 -16.31
N LEU A 46 14.65 -9.66 -15.11
CA LEU A 46 13.49 -9.32 -14.27
C LEU A 46 13.49 -7.85 -13.83
N LEU A 47 14.63 -7.30 -13.45
CA LEU A 47 14.68 -5.88 -13.03
C LEU A 47 14.40 -4.93 -14.21
N PRO A 48 15.12 -4.99 -15.34
CA PRO A 48 14.80 -4.13 -16.48
C PRO A 48 13.39 -4.38 -17.01
N GLY A 49 12.91 -5.63 -17.05
CA GLY A 49 11.55 -6.00 -17.41
C GLY A 49 10.51 -5.38 -16.48
N SER A 50 10.77 -5.40 -15.18
CA SER A 50 9.89 -4.77 -14.17
C SER A 50 9.82 -3.25 -14.33
N VAL A 51 10.94 -2.60 -14.62
CA VAL A 51 10.99 -1.15 -14.91
C VAL A 51 10.20 -0.82 -16.19
N LEU A 52 10.36 -1.62 -17.25
CA LEU A 52 9.58 -1.44 -18.48
C LEU A 52 8.08 -1.63 -18.21
N LEU A 53 7.72 -2.62 -17.41
CA LEU A 53 6.32 -2.88 -17.04
C LEU A 53 5.75 -1.74 -16.19
N LEU A 54 6.51 -1.21 -15.23
CA LEU A 54 6.13 -0.01 -14.49
C LEU A 54 5.81 1.15 -15.42
N LEU A 55 6.73 1.43 -16.37
CA LEU A 55 6.55 2.52 -17.33
C LEU A 55 5.33 2.29 -18.22
N ALA A 56 5.12 1.07 -18.70
CA ALA A 56 3.95 0.70 -19.49
C ALA A 56 2.64 0.90 -18.72
N VAL A 57 2.59 0.43 -17.48
CA VAL A 57 1.41 0.58 -16.58
C VAL A 57 1.16 2.06 -16.25
N ALA A 58 2.23 2.81 -15.93
CA ALA A 58 2.11 4.25 -15.67
C ALA A 58 1.56 4.98 -16.89
N LEU A 59 2.14 4.78 -18.08
CA LEU A 59 1.69 5.38 -19.34
C LEU A 59 0.25 4.99 -19.69
N ALA A 60 -0.10 3.70 -19.56
CA ALA A 60 -1.45 3.22 -19.83
C ALA A 60 -2.49 3.81 -18.86
N GLY A 61 -2.12 4.00 -17.60
CA GLY A 61 -2.98 4.53 -16.54
C GLY A 61 -3.08 6.06 -16.48
N MET A 62 -2.14 6.79 -17.12
CA MET A 62 -2.08 8.26 -17.13
C MET A 62 -3.40 8.91 -17.58
N ARG A 63 -3.55 10.19 -17.29
CA ARG A 63 -4.74 10.99 -17.63
C ARG A 63 -6.05 10.39 -17.09
N GLY A 64 -5.96 9.65 -15.98
CA GLY A 64 -7.10 9.07 -15.30
C GLY A 64 -7.62 7.75 -15.90
N ARG A 65 -6.92 7.15 -16.87
CA ARG A 65 -7.30 5.86 -17.47
C ARG A 65 -7.27 4.69 -16.46
N TYR A 66 -6.47 4.78 -15.38
CA TYR A 66 -6.48 3.79 -14.29
C TYR A 66 -7.90 3.53 -13.73
N ARG A 67 -8.84 4.48 -13.91
CA ARG A 67 -10.25 4.33 -13.50
C ARG A 67 -10.98 3.21 -14.25
N LEU A 68 -10.47 2.81 -15.41
CA LEU A 68 -11.02 1.67 -16.17
C LEU A 68 -10.95 0.36 -15.37
N LEU A 69 -9.98 0.23 -14.45
CA LEU A 69 -9.86 -0.91 -13.54
C LEU A 69 -11.05 -1.02 -12.56
N ALA A 70 -11.73 0.09 -12.27
CA ALA A 70 -12.97 0.10 -11.49
C ALA A 70 -14.21 -0.31 -12.30
N GLY A 71 -14.08 -0.46 -13.63
CA GLY A 71 -15.19 -0.75 -14.52
C GLY A 71 -16.06 0.48 -14.81
N ARG A 72 -16.96 0.32 -15.78
CA ARG A 72 -17.94 1.35 -16.17
C ARG A 72 -19.25 1.15 -15.42
N GLY A 73 -19.96 2.21 -15.12
CA GLY A 73 -21.27 2.17 -14.46
C GLY A 73 -21.20 1.74 -12.99
N SER A 74 -21.92 0.68 -12.60
CA SER A 74 -22.02 0.22 -11.21
C SER A 74 -20.77 -0.49 -10.65
N GLY A 75 -19.74 -0.72 -11.47
CA GLY A 75 -18.54 -1.46 -11.09
C GLY A 75 -18.76 -2.96 -10.82
N ARG A 76 -19.97 -3.50 -11.01
CA ARG A 76 -20.28 -4.91 -10.73
C ARG A 76 -19.40 -5.87 -11.53
N ALA A 77 -19.21 -5.61 -12.81
CA ALA A 77 -18.35 -6.44 -13.66
C ALA A 77 -16.90 -6.46 -13.14
N ALA A 78 -16.36 -5.30 -12.78
CA ALA A 78 -15.01 -5.21 -12.22
C ALA A 78 -14.87 -5.96 -10.89
N LEU A 79 -15.90 -5.92 -10.02
CA LEU A 79 -15.91 -6.71 -8.79
C LEU A 79 -15.81 -8.22 -9.07
N TRP A 80 -16.61 -8.74 -10.01
CA TRP A 80 -16.52 -10.16 -10.36
C TRP A 80 -15.19 -10.51 -11.01
N VAL A 81 -14.66 -9.66 -11.88
CA VAL A 81 -13.36 -9.88 -12.52
C VAL A 81 -12.25 -10.00 -11.47
N TRP A 82 -12.15 -9.03 -10.55
CA TRP A 82 -11.09 -9.05 -9.52
C TRP A 82 -11.30 -10.16 -8.49
N ALA A 83 -12.55 -10.50 -8.16
CA ALA A 83 -12.85 -11.65 -7.30
C ALA A 83 -12.42 -12.97 -7.96
N LEU A 84 -12.77 -13.18 -9.23
CA LEU A 84 -12.41 -14.39 -9.97
C LEU A 84 -10.89 -14.50 -10.17
N ILE A 85 -10.22 -13.40 -10.47
CA ILE A 85 -8.74 -13.39 -10.56
C ILE A 85 -8.13 -13.80 -9.20
N SER A 86 -8.60 -13.22 -8.09
CA SER A 86 -8.06 -13.52 -6.76
C SER A 86 -8.28 -14.98 -6.37
N VAL A 87 -9.48 -15.48 -6.53
CA VAL A 87 -9.81 -16.88 -6.21
C VAL A 87 -9.11 -17.82 -7.18
N GLY A 88 -9.07 -17.48 -8.47
CA GLY A 88 -8.40 -18.27 -9.50
C GLY A 88 -6.89 -18.43 -9.25
N LEU A 89 -6.19 -17.33 -8.88
CA LEU A 89 -4.77 -17.38 -8.52
C LEU A 89 -4.51 -18.34 -7.35
N LEU A 90 -5.35 -18.27 -6.30
CA LEU A 90 -5.24 -19.18 -5.16
C LEU A 90 -5.61 -20.61 -5.51
N ALA A 91 -6.65 -20.84 -6.33
CA ALA A 91 -7.07 -22.16 -6.75
C ALA A 91 -5.98 -22.83 -7.60
N VAL A 92 -5.39 -22.09 -8.55
CA VAL A 92 -4.27 -22.59 -9.36
C VAL A 92 -3.09 -22.95 -8.46
N LEU A 93 -2.74 -22.09 -7.50
CA LEU A 93 -1.64 -22.37 -6.59
C LEU A 93 -1.90 -23.60 -5.71
N LEU A 94 -3.13 -23.78 -5.21
CA LEU A 94 -3.49 -24.96 -4.42
C LEU A 94 -3.46 -26.25 -5.25
N ALA A 95 -3.83 -26.17 -6.54
CA ALA A 95 -3.91 -27.33 -7.43
C ALA A 95 -2.54 -27.75 -7.98
N THR A 96 -1.66 -26.79 -8.29
CA THR A 96 -0.42 -27.04 -9.06
C THR A 96 0.85 -26.59 -8.33
N GLY A 97 0.71 -25.91 -7.20
CA GLY A 97 1.86 -25.37 -6.46
C GLY A 97 2.74 -26.46 -5.86
N GLN A 98 4.05 -26.25 -5.93
CA GLN A 98 5.03 -27.13 -5.31
C GLN A 98 5.00 -27.01 -3.79
N ARG A 99 5.05 -28.13 -3.09
CA ARG A 99 5.08 -28.16 -1.63
C ARG A 99 6.51 -28.18 -1.12
N PHE A 100 6.89 -27.13 -0.41
CA PHE A 100 8.17 -27.05 0.27
C PHE A 100 7.97 -26.78 1.76
N ARG A 101 8.57 -27.62 2.63
CA ARG A 101 8.42 -27.55 4.10
C ARG A 101 6.95 -27.47 4.58
N GLY A 102 6.02 -28.07 3.83
CA GLY A 102 4.59 -28.14 4.18
C GLY A 102 3.76 -26.93 3.81
N ALA A 103 4.35 -25.90 3.21
CA ALA A 103 3.63 -24.78 2.59
C ALA A 103 3.63 -24.93 1.06
N VAL A 104 2.63 -24.35 0.39
CA VAL A 104 2.50 -24.40 -1.07
C VAL A 104 3.14 -23.14 -1.63
N TYR A 105 4.23 -23.28 -2.36
CA TYR A 105 4.94 -22.20 -3.03
C TYR A 105 4.70 -22.26 -4.55
N GLY A 106 5.11 -21.18 -5.24
CA GLY A 106 4.81 -20.82 -6.61
C GLY A 106 4.97 -21.87 -7.71
N LEU A 107 4.74 -21.41 -8.91
CA LEU A 107 4.86 -22.14 -10.17
C LEU A 107 6.20 -21.76 -10.83
N GLY A 108 7.31 -22.32 -10.36
CA GLY A 108 8.63 -21.92 -10.83
C GLY A 108 8.97 -20.47 -10.46
N PHE A 109 9.24 -19.61 -11.47
CA PHE A 109 9.58 -18.20 -11.27
C PHE A 109 8.38 -17.31 -10.88
N LEU A 110 7.12 -17.77 -11.05
CA LEU A 110 5.90 -17.03 -10.72
C LEU A 110 5.32 -17.50 -9.38
N THR A 111 5.21 -16.55 -8.45
CA THR A 111 4.48 -16.71 -7.19
C THR A 111 3.11 -16.05 -7.31
N PRO A 112 2.02 -16.80 -7.53
CA PRO A 112 0.68 -16.23 -7.70
C PRO A 112 0.21 -15.37 -6.53
N THR A 113 0.71 -15.65 -5.31
CA THR A 113 0.41 -14.87 -4.10
C THR A 113 0.86 -13.41 -4.18
N GLU A 114 1.90 -13.10 -4.95
CA GLU A 114 2.32 -11.73 -5.15
C GLU A 114 1.29 -10.93 -5.97
N LEU A 115 0.80 -11.49 -7.07
CA LEU A 115 -0.27 -10.90 -7.88
C LEU A 115 -1.60 -10.84 -7.13
N LEU A 116 -1.84 -11.78 -6.21
CA LEU A 116 -3.02 -11.80 -5.35
C LEU A 116 -3.14 -10.52 -4.54
N LYS A 117 -2.05 -10.01 -3.95
CA LYS A 117 -2.07 -8.76 -3.17
C LYS A 117 -2.68 -7.61 -3.97
N LEU A 118 -2.23 -7.44 -5.20
CA LEU A 118 -2.73 -6.37 -6.07
C LEU A 118 -4.19 -6.59 -6.48
N SER A 119 -4.58 -7.82 -6.86
CA SER A 119 -5.95 -8.13 -7.27
C SER A 119 -6.96 -7.95 -6.13
N VAL A 120 -6.59 -8.33 -4.90
CA VAL A 120 -7.42 -8.13 -3.71
C VAL A 120 -7.55 -6.64 -3.37
N VAL A 121 -6.46 -5.87 -3.45
CA VAL A 121 -6.51 -4.41 -3.25
C VAL A 121 -7.43 -3.75 -4.26
N LEU A 122 -7.38 -4.17 -5.54
CA LEU A 122 -8.28 -3.68 -6.59
C LEU A 122 -9.74 -4.05 -6.29
N TYR A 123 -10.02 -5.29 -5.90
CA TYR A 123 -11.36 -5.73 -5.50
C TYR A 123 -11.91 -4.87 -4.35
N VAL A 124 -11.13 -4.71 -3.28
CA VAL A 124 -11.52 -3.93 -2.09
C VAL A 124 -11.75 -2.46 -2.45
N ALA A 125 -10.87 -1.87 -3.28
CA ALA A 125 -11.00 -0.49 -3.72
C ALA A 125 -12.31 -0.25 -4.50
N VAL A 126 -12.64 -1.15 -5.44
CA VAL A 126 -13.91 -1.09 -6.20
C VAL A 126 -15.11 -1.32 -5.28
N TYR A 127 -14.99 -2.27 -4.34
CA TYR A 127 -16.06 -2.60 -3.40
C TYR A 127 -16.41 -1.43 -2.49
N ILE A 128 -15.41 -0.86 -1.83
CA ILE A 128 -15.59 0.28 -0.91
C ILE A 128 -16.11 1.50 -1.69
N GLN A 129 -15.53 1.81 -2.87
CA GLN A 129 -16.00 2.92 -3.71
C GLN A 129 -17.49 2.80 -4.03
N ALA A 130 -17.95 1.62 -4.45
CA ALA A 130 -19.33 1.39 -4.83
C ALA A 130 -20.32 1.55 -3.65
N ARG A 131 -19.86 1.34 -2.43
CA ARG A 131 -20.67 1.35 -1.21
C ARG A 131 -20.23 2.39 -0.18
N LEU A 132 -19.46 3.39 -0.59
CA LEU A 132 -18.80 4.36 0.28
C LEU A 132 -19.81 5.08 1.20
N LYS A 133 -20.97 5.51 0.67
CA LYS A 133 -22.00 6.19 1.45
C LYS A 133 -22.57 5.32 2.59
N ALA A 134 -22.78 4.04 2.33
CA ALA A 134 -23.31 3.10 3.32
C ALA A 134 -22.26 2.74 4.38
N LEU A 135 -20.98 2.61 3.96
CA LEU A 135 -19.87 2.26 4.85
C LEU A 135 -19.34 3.43 5.68
N SER A 136 -19.64 4.70 5.29
CA SER A 136 -19.19 5.91 6.00
C SER A 136 -20.23 6.53 6.93
N ARG A 137 -21.51 6.22 6.79
CA ARG A 137 -22.61 6.92 7.49
C ARG A 137 -23.50 6.02 8.34
N TRP A 138 -23.00 4.89 8.78
CA TRP A 138 -23.78 4.05 9.70
C TRP A 138 -23.76 4.61 11.13
N LYS A 139 -24.91 4.54 11.82
CA LYS A 139 -25.13 5.14 13.15
C LYS A 139 -25.28 4.11 14.28
N GLY A 140 -25.26 2.82 13.97
CA GLY A 140 -25.44 1.75 14.95
C GLY A 140 -24.15 1.30 15.61
N LEU A 141 -24.26 0.42 16.61
CA LEU A 141 -23.11 -0.26 17.21
C LEU A 141 -22.43 -1.18 16.18
N LEU A 142 -23.21 -1.82 15.31
CA LEU A 142 -22.71 -2.72 14.27
C LEU A 142 -22.71 -2.04 12.89
N PRO A 143 -21.69 -2.30 12.07
CA PRO A 143 -21.67 -1.83 10.68
C PRO A 143 -22.83 -2.48 9.89
N PRO A 144 -23.21 -1.93 8.74
CA PRO A 144 -24.33 -2.44 7.95
C PRO A 144 -24.02 -3.83 7.39
N LEU A 145 -24.35 -4.88 8.13
CA LEU A 145 -24.02 -6.27 7.82
C LEU A 145 -24.48 -6.70 6.41
N ARG A 146 -25.66 -6.23 5.96
CA ARG A 146 -26.14 -6.52 4.59
C ARG A 146 -25.20 -5.97 3.51
N VAL A 147 -24.53 -4.84 3.79
CA VAL A 147 -23.55 -4.25 2.88
C VAL A 147 -22.22 -4.95 3.00
N LEU A 148 -21.84 -5.43 4.19
CA LEU A 148 -20.57 -6.11 4.42
C LEU A 148 -20.60 -7.58 4.04
N ALA A 149 -21.74 -8.26 4.11
CA ALA A 149 -21.83 -9.71 3.91
C ALA A 149 -21.13 -10.23 2.64
N PRO A 150 -21.26 -9.60 1.45
CA PRO A 150 -20.54 -10.07 0.26
C PRO A 150 -19.02 -9.90 0.38
N LEU A 151 -18.56 -8.82 1.05
CA LEU A 151 -17.14 -8.58 1.31
C LEU A 151 -16.60 -9.63 2.30
N LEU A 152 -17.32 -9.86 3.38
CA LEU A 152 -16.92 -10.83 4.41
C LEU A 152 -16.93 -12.27 3.86
N ALA A 153 -17.91 -12.63 3.03
CA ALA A 153 -17.95 -13.95 2.38
C ALA A 153 -16.73 -14.16 1.46
N PHE A 154 -16.43 -13.19 0.60
CA PHE A 154 -15.22 -13.22 -0.23
C PHE A 154 -13.95 -13.29 0.62
N TRP A 155 -13.89 -12.48 1.69
CA TRP A 155 -12.74 -12.43 2.60
C TRP A 155 -12.52 -13.74 3.35
N ALA A 156 -13.60 -14.34 3.87
CA ALA A 156 -13.56 -15.62 4.55
C ALA A 156 -13.06 -16.73 3.61
N LEU A 157 -13.52 -16.75 2.35
CA LEU A 157 -13.03 -17.66 1.33
C LEU A 157 -11.53 -17.49 1.09
N LEU A 158 -11.05 -16.25 0.88
CA LEU A 158 -9.62 -15.99 0.68
C LEU A 158 -8.79 -16.40 1.90
N CYS A 159 -9.22 -16.04 3.11
CA CYS A 159 -8.53 -16.43 4.33
C CYS A 159 -8.49 -17.96 4.49
N ALA A 160 -9.59 -18.66 4.24
CA ALA A 160 -9.62 -20.12 4.29
C ALA A 160 -8.62 -20.74 3.31
N MET A 161 -8.57 -20.27 2.07
CA MET A 161 -7.61 -20.76 1.06
C MET A 161 -6.16 -20.45 1.46
N LEU A 162 -5.85 -19.27 2.00
CA LEU A 162 -4.51 -18.91 2.48
C LEU A 162 -4.09 -19.73 3.71
N LEU A 163 -5.03 -20.03 4.61
CA LEU A 163 -4.78 -20.90 5.77
C LEU A 163 -4.47 -22.34 5.32
N LEU A 164 -5.16 -22.86 4.29
CA LEU A 164 -4.83 -24.15 3.68
C LEU A 164 -3.41 -24.15 3.07
N GLN A 165 -2.96 -23.02 2.55
CA GLN A 165 -1.58 -22.83 2.05
C GLN A 165 -0.56 -22.66 3.17
N ARG A 166 -1.00 -22.43 4.42
CA ARG A 166 -0.17 -22.09 5.59
C ARG A 166 0.57 -20.75 5.46
N ASP A 167 0.04 -19.83 4.67
CA ASP A 167 0.62 -18.50 4.48
C ASP A 167 -0.01 -17.48 5.45
N LEU A 168 0.41 -17.54 6.71
CA LEU A 168 -0.05 -16.63 7.77
C LEU A 168 0.39 -15.18 7.52
N GLY A 169 1.55 -14.98 6.88
CA GLY A 169 2.07 -13.65 6.55
C GLY A 169 1.15 -12.93 5.58
N MET A 170 0.70 -13.61 4.53
CA MET A 170 -0.24 -13.06 3.55
C MET A 170 -1.60 -12.74 4.18
N VAL A 171 -2.12 -13.64 5.03
CA VAL A 171 -3.36 -13.37 5.78
C VAL A 171 -3.25 -12.06 6.56
N LEU A 172 -2.12 -11.86 7.25
CA LEU A 172 -1.91 -10.65 8.06
C LEU A 172 -1.83 -9.38 7.18
N ILE A 173 -1.05 -9.42 6.09
CA ILE A 173 -0.95 -8.28 5.15
C ILE A 173 -2.33 -7.88 4.62
N LEU A 174 -3.10 -8.84 4.13
CA LEU A 174 -4.40 -8.56 3.52
C LEU A 174 -5.41 -8.04 4.55
N ASN A 175 -5.42 -8.59 5.78
CA ASN A 175 -6.30 -8.11 6.84
C ASN A 175 -5.97 -6.67 7.25
N LEU A 176 -4.69 -6.33 7.41
CA LEU A 176 -4.27 -4.96 7.71
C LEU A 176 -4.57 -4.01 6.55
N ALA A 177 -4.38 -4.44 5.30
CA ALA A 177 -4.74 -3.64 4.13
C ALA A 177 -6.26 -3.37 4.09
N LEU A 178 -7.10 -4.38 4.32
CA LEU A 178 -8.56 -4.20 4.38
C LEU A 178 -8.96 -3.21 5.47
N LEU A 179 -8.39 -3.36 6.68
CA LEU A 179 -8.67 -2.49 7.81
C LEU A 179 -8.31 -1.04 7.52
N VAL A 180 -7.10 -0.79 7.01
CA VAL A 180 -6.63 0.55 6.67
C VAL A 180 -7.45 1.15 5.53
N MET A 181 -7.77 0.37 4.49
CA MET A 181 -8.63 0.84 3.39
C MET A 181 -10.05 1.19 3.86
N LEU A 182 -10.65 0.41 4.77
CA LEU A 182 -11.93 0.72 5.37
C LEU A 182 -11.84 1.95 6.29
N GLY A 183 -10.86 2.00 7.18
CA GLY A 183 -10.68 3.09 8.15
C GLY A 183 -10.41 4.43 7.48
N LEU A 184 -9.38 4.50 6.63
CA LEU A 184 -9.01 5.73 5.92
C LEU A 184 -9.98 6.07 4.80
N GLY A 185 -10.46 5.06 4.06
CA GLY A 185 -11.36 5.26 2.93
C GLY A 185 -12.73 5.76 3.33
N THR A 186 -13.30 5.24 4.39
CA THR A 186 -14.64 5.63 4.88
C THR A 186 -14.60 6.76 5.91
N ARG A 187 -13.42 7.02 6.51
CA ARG A 187 -13.20 7.98 7.61
C ARG A 187 -14.09 7.74 8.83
N HIS A 188 -14.55 6.50 9.03
CA HIS A 188 -15.38 6.14 10.16
C HIS A 188 -14.54 5.45 11.24
N PRO A 189 -14.44 6.01 12.47
CA PRO A 189 -13.54 5.50 13.52
C PRO A 189 -13.88 4.08 13.99
N GLY A 190 -15.13 3.66 13.86
CA GLY A 190 -15.57 2.31 14.23
C GLY A 190 -14.79 1.19 13.53
N TRP A 191 -14.25 1.42 12.33
CA TRP A 191 -13.46 0.40 11.63
C TRP A 191 -12.17 0.04 12.38
N TRP A 192 -11.55 1.00 13.05
CA TRP A 192 -10.35 0.75 13.85
C TRP A 192 -10.66 -0.13 15.07
N ALA A 193 -11.81 0.13 15.75
CA ALA A 193 -12.25 -0.68 16.88
C ALA A 193 -12.58 -2.13 16.45
N TYR A 194 -13.37 -2.30 15.39
CA TYR A 194 -13.69 -3.64 14.86
C TYR A 194 -12.47 -4.37 14.33
N GLY A 195 -11.60 -3.66 13.62
CA GLY A 195 -10.37 -4.23 13.11
C GLY A 195 -9.43 -4.69 14.24
N GLY A 196 -9.30 -3.90 15.30
CA GLY A 196 -8.55 -4.28 16.49
C GLY A 196 -9.12 -5.53 17.19
N LEU A 197 -10.44 -5.59 17.33
CA LEU A 197 -11.13 -6.75 17.90
C LEU A 197 -10.93 -8.01 17.04
N LEU A 198 -11.10 -7.89 15.73
CA LEU A 198 -10.88 -9.00 14.79
C LEU A 198 -9.41 -9.45 14.77
N ALA A 199 -8.46 -8.52 14.81
CA ALA A 199 -7.04 -8.84 14.87
C ALA A 199 -6.68 -9.58 16.17
N ALA A 200 -7.21 -9.13 17.33
CA ALA A 200 -7.03 -9.81 18.61
C ALA A 200 -7.65 -11.22 18.62
N GLY A 201 -8.87 -11.36 18.10
CA GLY A 201 -9.54 -12.66 17.99
C GLY A 201 -8.84 -13.62 17.03
N ALA A 202 -8.41 -13.13 15.87
CA ALA A 202 -7.64 -13.91 14.90
C ALA A 202 -6.28 -14.34 15.47
N GLY A 203 -5.58 -13.43 16.16
CA GLY A 203 -4.32 -13.74 16.85
C GLY A 203 -4.50 -14.84 17.90
N TYR A 204 -5.53 -14.74 18.73
CA TYR A 204 -5.85 -15.76 19.73
C TYR A 204 -6.14 -17.13 19.10
N LEU A 205 -6.95 -17.17 18.05
CA LEU A 205 -7.26 -18.40 17.32
C LEU A 205 -6.02 -18.99 16.62
N LEU A 206 -5.20 -18.17 15.98
CA LEU A 206 -3.99 -18.62 15.30
C LEU A 206 -2.98 -19.22 16.26
N LEU A 207 -2.82 -18.63 17.45
CA LEU A 207 -1.95 -19.13 18.50
C LEU A 207 -2.51 -20.40 19.16
N GLY A 208 -3.84 -20.52 19.30
CA GLY A 208 -4.48 -21.68 19.92
C GLY A 208 -4.64 -22.90 19.03
N VAL A 209 -4.84 -22.70 17.71
CA VAL A 209 -5.24 -23.78 16.78
C VAL A 209 -4.11 -24.25 15.88
N PHE A 210 -3.19 -23.35 15.47
CA PHE A 210 -2.17 -23.69 14.47
C PHE A 210 -0.80 -23.91 15.08
N SER A 211 -0.34 -25.16 15.14
CA SER A 211 1.00 -25.55 15.62
C SER A 211 2.15 -24.83 14.90
N HIS A 212 1.94 -24.45 13.63
CA HIS A 212 2.93 -23.71 12.87
C HIS A 212 3.10 -22.26 13.36
N GLY A 213 2.00 -21.62 13.77
CA GLY A 213 2.03 -20.30 14.42
C GLY A 213 2.67 -20.35 15.80
N GLN A 214 2.35 -21.39 16.59
CA GLN A 214 2.94 -21.60 17.92
C GLN A 214 4.47 -21.72 17.85
N ARG A 215 5.00 -22.56 16.94
CA ARG A 215 6.45 -22.71 16.75
C ARG A 215 7.17 -21.41 16.39
N ARG A 216 6.53 -20.53 15.58
CA ARG A 216 7.09 -19.22 15.25
C ARG A 216 7.13 -18.28 16.44
N VAL A 217 6.10 -18.33 17.31
CA VAL A 217 6.07 -17.56 18.54
C VAL A 217 7.06 -18.09 19.57
N GLU A 218 7.19 -19.42 19.71
CA GLU A 218 8.20 -20.05 20.57
C GLU A 218 9.63 -19.67 20.12
N ALA A 219 9.93 -19.78 18.82
CA ALA A 219 11.22 -19.36 18.27
C ALA A 219 11.48 -17.86 18.45
N TRP A 220 10.44 -17.04 18.44
CA TRP A 220 10.55 -15.59 18.69
C TRP A 220 10.80 -15.28 20.18
N LEU A 221 10.05 -15.91 21.10
CA LEU A 221 10.16 -15.63 22.53
C LEU A 221 11.44 -16.21 23.13
N ALA A 222 11.75 -17.46 22.79
CA ALA A 222 12.83 -18.24 23.39
C ALA A 222 13.70 -18.97 22.35
N PRO A 223 14.39 -18.27 21.43
CA PRO A 223 15.17 -18.91 20.37
C PRO A 223 16.33 -19.77 20.86
N PHE A 224 16.83 -19.51 22.08
CA PHE A 224 17.91 -20.28 22.70
C PHE A 224 17.47 -21.61 23.30
N GLN A 225 16.16 -21.89 23.40
CA GLN A 225 15.68 -23.20 23.87
C GLN A 225 15.84 -24.29 22.81
N ASP A 226 15.76 -23.93 21.53
CA ASP A 226 16.01 -24.83 20.40
C ASP A 226 16.92 -24.12 19.36
N PRO A 227 18.21 -23.95 19.68
CA PRO A 227 19.13 -23.16 18.86
C PRO A 227 19.52 -23.82 17.55
N THR A 228 19.28 -25.12 17.40
CA THR A 228 19.57 -25.89 16.17
C THR A 228 18.33 -26.19 15.35
N GLY A 229 17.12 -25.98 15.90
CA GLY A 229 15.85 -26.21 15.25
C GLY A 229 15.10 -24.91 14.94
N ALA A 230 14.00 -24.67 15.66
CA ALA A 230 13.11 -23.54 15.39
C ALA A 230 13.77 -22.16 15.59
N GLY A 231 14.68 -22.03 16.55
CA GLY A 231 15.41 -20.79 16.85
C GLY A 231 16.56 -20.50 15.90
N TRP A 232 17.06 -21.51 15.16
CA TRP A 232 18.29 -21.40 14.37
C TRP A 232 18.30 -20.22 13.38
N GLN A 233 17.22 -20.04 12.61
CA GLN A 233 17.13 -18.96 11.64
C GLN A 233 17.23 -17.58 12.29
N VAL A 234 16.52 -17.38 13.39
CA VAL A 234 16.50 -16.10 14.12
C VAL A 234 17.89 -15.82 14.70
N LEU A 235 18.52 -16.82 15.31
CA LEU A 235 19.84 -16.68 15.93
C LEU A 235 20.92 -16.37 14.89
N GLN A 236 20.91 -17.01 13.72
CA GLN A 236 21.87 -16.73 12.66
C GLN A 236 21.71 -15.30 12.12
N GLY A 237 20.47 -14.84 11.86
CA GLY A 237 20.22 -13.47 11.44
C GLY A 237 20.66 -12.44 12.49
N LEU A 238 20.39 -12.69 13.77
CA LEU A 238 20.84 -11.82 14.87
C LEU A 238 22.36 -11.79 15.00
N SER A 239 23.02 -12.95 14.84
CA SER A 239 24.48 -13.05 14.87
C SER A 239 25.11 -12.22 13.76
N GLY A 240 24.62 -12.33 12.51
CA GLY A 240 25.11 -11.52 11.39
C GLY A 240 24.93 -10.02 11.65
N MET A 241 23.74 -9.59 12.11
CA MET A 241 23.52 -8.18 12.45
C MET A 241 24.41 -7.69 13.58
N TYR A 242 24.71 -8.54 14.57
CA TYR A 242 25.61 -8.21 15.68
C TYR A 242 27.05 -8.04 15.21
N SER A 243 27.55 -8.92 14.33
CA SER A 243 28.91 -8.82 13.79
C SER A 243 29.11 -7.55 12.97
N GLY A 244 28.08 -7.10 12.23
CA GLY A 244 28.13 -5.87 11.45
C GLY A 244 28.31 -4.59 12.28
N GLY A 245 27.95 -4.59 13.57
CA GLY A 245 28.12 -3.42 14.45
C GLY A 245 27.54 -2.12 13.88
N LEU A 246 28.27 -0.99 14.06
CA LEU A 246 27.80 0.31 13.59
C LEU A 246 28.04 0.55 12.10
N TRP A 247 29.22 0.14 11.58
CA TRP A 247 29.69 0.45 10.23
C TRP A 247 29.71 -0.72 9.26
N GLY A 248 29.44 -1.93 9.75
CA GLY A 248 29.49 -3.19 8.99
C GLY A 248 30.88 -3.82 9.00
N GLU A 249 30.92 -5.11 8.66
CA GLU A 249 32.20 -5.81 8.43
C GLU A 249 32.89 -5.35 7.14
N GLY A 250 32.15 -4.69 6.25
CA GLY A 250 32.59 -4.26 4.94
C GLY A 250 31.85 -5.00 3.83
N PHE A 251 31.63 -4.28 2.72
CA PHE A 251 30.98 -4.87 1.57
C PHE A 251 31.84 -5.99 1.00
N SER A 252 31.27 -7.18 0.86
CA SER A 252 31.92 -8.40 0.41
C SER A 252 32.77 -9.16 1.47
N GLU A 253 32.92 -8.65 2.69
CA GLU A 253 33.65 -9.31 3.77
C GLU A 253 32.72 -10.14 4.69
N ALA A 254 31.44 -9.80 4.75
CA ALA A 254 30.44 -10.55 5.49
C ALA A 254 30.26 -11.99 4.98
N ARG A 255 29.69 -12.84 5.82
CA ARG A 255 29.53 -14.27 5.55
C ARG A 255 28.05 -14.70 5.42
N PRO A 256 27.31 -14.19 4.42
CA PRO A 256 25.87 -14.43 4.27
C PRO A 256 25.51 -15.92 4.10
N ARG A 257 26.51 -16.78 3.79
CA ARG A 257 26.31 -18.23 3.67
C ARG A 257 25.86 -18.89 4.97
N TYR A 258 26.13 -18.27 6.13
CA TYR A 258 25.68 -18.77 7.42
C TYR A 258 24.25 -18.31 7.76
N THR A 259 23.74 -17.28 7.08
CA THR A 259 22.36 -16.80 7.25
C THR A 259 21.43 -17.61 6.36
N PRO A 260 20.45 -18.35 6.93
CA PRO A 260 19.54 -19.17 6.14
C PRO A 260 18.59 -18.28 5.32
N ILE A 261 18.35 -18.69 4.07
CA ILE A 261 17.45 -17.98 3.15
C ILE A 261 17.82 -16.48 3.06
N ALA A 262 19.13 -16.21 3.05
CA ALA A 262 19.69 -14.86 3.07
C ALA A 262 19.21 -13.98 1.90
N GLU A 263 19.04 -14.57 0.73
CA GLU A 263 18.62 -13.90 -0.50
C GLU A 263 17.13 -13.46 -0.50
N SER A 264 16.29 -14.04 0.35
CA SER A 264 14.85 -13.81 0.41
C SER A 264 14.46 -13.10 1.71
N ASP A 265 14.16 -13.88 2.76
CA ASP A 265 13.54 -13.38 3.98
C ASP A 265 14.53 -12.64 4.89
N PHE A 266 15.80 -13.02 4.88
CA PHE A 266 16.86 -12.50 5.75
C PHE A 266 17.82 -11.52 5.07
N ILE A 267 17.49 -11.02 3.88
CA ILE A 267 18.38 -10.09 3.17
C ILE A 267 18.66 -8.81 3.96
N TYR A 268 17.74 -8.37 4.82
CA TYR A 268 17.96 -7.25 5.73
C TYR A 268 19.08 -7.54 6.74
N ALA A 269 19.19 -8.78 7.24
CA ALA A 269 20.28 -9.18 8.13
C ALA A 269 21.65 -9.15 7.42
N VAL A 270 21.69 -9.57 6.15
CA VAL A 270 22.91 -9.49 5.33
C VAL A 270 23.34 -8.04 5.12
N ILE A 271 22.39 -7.16 4.81
CA ILE A 271 22.68 -5.73 4.66
C ILE A 271 23.20 -5.15 5.98
N ALA A 272 22.65 -5.57 7.11
CA ALA A 272 23.09 -5.13 8.42
C ALA A 272 24.47 -5.69 8.80
N GLU A 273 24.83 -6.90 8.36
CA GLU A 273 26.16 -7.47 8.52
C GLU A 273 27.20 -6.73 7.67
N GLU A 274 26.91 -6.48 6.40
CA GLU A 274 27.86 -5.85 5.47
C GLU A 274 28.00 -4.33 5.68
N LEU A 275 26.89 -3.61 5.88
CA LEU A 275 26.84 -2.14 5.96
C LEU A 275 26.61 -1.61 7.38
N GLY A 276 26.43 -2.49 8.34
CA GLY A 276 26.21 -2.16 9.74
C GLY A 276 24.85 -1.49 10.00
N PHE A 277 24.73 -0.99 11.22
CA PHE A 277 23.55 -0.23 11.64
C PHE A 277 23.32 1.02 10.78
N ALA A 278 24.39 1.72 10.40
CA ALA A 278 24.29 2.95 9.58
C ALA A 278 23.68 2.65 8.20
N GLY A 279 24.16 1.62 7.50
CA GLY A 279 23.60 1.22 6.20
C GLY A 279 22.16 0.72 6.30
N SER A 280 21.85 -0.07 7.33
CA SER A 280 20.50 -0.55 7.60
C SER A 280 19.51 0.58 7.91
N ALA A 281 19.95 1.57 8.71
CA ALA A 281 19.14 2.74 9.03
C ALA A 281 18.87 3.60 7.78
N LEU A 282 19.89 3.78 6.91
CA LEU A 282 19.71 4.49 5.64
C LEU A 282 18.70 3.75 4.74
N LEU A 283 18.76 2.42 4.67
CA LEU A 283 17.80 1.62 3.93
C LEU A 283 16.38 1.83 4.46
N LEU A 284 16.18 1.80 5.77
CA LEU A 284 14.89 2.06 6.41
C LEU A 284 14.39 3.49 6.14
N LEU A 285 15.29 4.48 6.11
CA LEU A 285 14.96 5.85 5.75
C LEU A 285 14.44 5.95 4.31
N LEU A 286 15.06 5.24 3.36
CA LEU A 286 14.58 5.17 1.97
C LEU A 286 13.18 4.56 1.89
N PHE A 287 12.92 3.47 2.64
CA PHE A 287 11.56 2.91 2.74
C PHE A 287 10.59 3.92 3.33
N LEU A 288 10.95 4.60 4.42
CA LEU A 288 10.09 5.60 5.05
C LEU A 288 9.73 6.74 4.07
N ILE A 289 10.70 7.23 3.31
CA ILE A 289 10.48 8.25 2.26
C ILE A 289 9.51 7.71 1.20
N LEU A 290 9.74 6.50 0.68
CA LEU A 290 8.87 5.88 -0.32
C LEU A 290 7.44 5.78 0.19
N LEU A 291 7.25 5.19 1.37
CA LEU A 291 5.93 4.95 1.96
C LEU A 291 5.20 6.26 2.28
N ALA A 292 5.91 7.26 2.81
CA ALA A 292 5.35 8.60 3.05
C ALA A 292 4.87 9.25 1.73
N ARG A 293 5.61 9.08 0.63
CA ARG A 293 5.20 9.58 -0.70
C ARG A 293 3.96 8.84 -1.20
N LEU A 294 3.90 7.51 -1.06
CA LEU A 294 2.73 6.72 -1.46
C LEU A 294 1.46 7.16 -0.72
N PHE A 295 1.52 7.34 0.60
CA PHE A 295 0.39 7.85 1.38
C PHE A 295 0.05 9.30 1.04
N THR A 296 1.04 10.14 0.72
CA THR A 296 0.80 11.51 0.28
C THR A 296 0.03 11.53 -1.04
N ILE A 297 0.39 10.67 -2.01
CA ILE A 297 -0.34 10.53 -3.27
C ILE A 297 -1.75 10.01 -3.02
N ALA A 298 -1.91 9.00 -2.14
CA ALA A 298 -3.23 8.50 -1.75
C ALA A 298 -4.12 9.61 -1.17
N ALA A 299 -3.58 10.42 -0.25
CA ALA A 299 -4.31 11.52 0.39
C ALA A 299 -4.69 12.64 -0.59
N ARG A 300 -3.89 12.84 -1.65
CA ARG A 300 -4.11 13.86 -2.69
C ARG A 300 -4.91 13.36 -3.88
N ALA A 301 -5.20 12.06 -3.96
CA ALA A 301 -5.92 11.47 -5.07
C ALA A 301 -7.33 12.06 -5.22
N ARG A 302 -7.71 12.43 -6.45
CA ARG A 302 -8.98 13.13 -6.75
C ARG A 302 -10.20 12.23 -6.76
N THR A 303 -9.99 10.94 -6.96
CA THR A 303 -11.09 9.99 -7.06
C THR A 303 -11.09 9.06 -5.85
N PRO A 304 -12.26 8.68 -5.33
CA PRO A 304 -12.34 7.70 -4.25
C PRO A 304 -11.64 6.39 -4.61
N PHE A 305 -11.74 5.95 -5.87
CA PHE A 305 -11.04 4.76 -6.33
C PHE A 305 -9.51 4.91 -6.29
N GLY A 306 -8.99 6.02 -6.83
CA GLY A 306 -7.55 6.30 -6.81
C GLY A 306 -7.01 6.40 -5.39
N MET A 307 -7.74 7.08 -4.50
CA MET A 307 -7.41 7.17 -3.08
C MET A 307 -7.33 5.78 -2.43
N LEU A 308 -8.37 4.96 -2.61
CA LEU A 308 -8.44 3.62 -2.04
C LEU A 308 -7.37 2.70 -2.60
N LEU A 309 -7.15 2.72 -3.92
CA LEU A 309 -6.13 1.90 -4.59
C LEU A 309 -4.72 2.28 -4.11
N ALA A 310 -4.39 3.57 -4.11
CA ALA A 310 -3.09 4.03 -3.62
C ALA A 310 -2.90 3.74 -2.12
N THR A 311 -3.95 3.91 -1.29
CA THR A 311 -3.93 3.54 0.12
C THR A 311 -3.66 2.04 0.30
N GLY A 312 -4.35 1.19 -0.44
CA GLY A 312 -4.18 -0.26 -0.36
C GLY A 312 -2.76 -0.70 -0.74
N ILE A 313 -2.23 -0.17 -1.85
CA ILE A 313 -0.85 -0.44 -2.29
C ILE A 313 0.16 0.06 -1.24
N ALA A 314 0.01 1.30 -0.77
CA ALA A 314 0.87 1.86 0.27
C ALA A 314 0.87 1.00 1.54
N THR A 315 -0.31 0.54 1.97
CA THR A 315 -0.45 -0.29 3.16
C THR A 315 0.18 -1.67 2.99
N VAL A 316 -0.06 -2.34 1.86
CA VAL A 316 0.55 -3.65 1.57
C VAL A 316 2.07 -3.55 1.64
N LEU A 317 2.68 -2.55 0.97
CA LEU A 317 4.13 -2.35 0.99
C LEU A 317 4.64 -1.99 2.39
N SER A 318 3.92 -1.15 3.14
CA SER A 318 4.29 -0.78 4.51
C SER A 318 4.28 -1.97 5.45
N VAL A 319 3.20 -2.74 5.42
CA VAL A 319 3.04 -3.92 6.29
C VAL A 319 4.06 -4.98 5.92
N GLN A 320 4.28 -5.24 4.64
CA GLN A 320 5.27 -6.22 4.20
C GLN A 320 6.69 -5.85 4.64
N THR A 321 7.07 -4.57 4.48
CA THR A 321 8.38 -4.07 4.96
C THR A 321 8.50 -4.20 6.48
N LEU A 322 7.46 -3.79 7.23
CA LEU A 322 7.43 -3.86 8.68
C LEU A 322 7.53 -5.31 9.19
N LEU A 323 6.79 -6.23 8.56
CA LEU A 323 6.78 -7.63 8.96
C LEU A 323 8.11 -8.33 8.63
N ASN A 324 8.77 -8.00 7.51
CA ASN A 324 10.08 -8.55 7.19
C ASN A 324 11.13 -8.02 8.17
N VAL A 325 11.32 -6.71 8.24
CA VAL A 325 12.33 -6.09 9.11
C VAL A 325 12.07 -6.43 10.58
N GLY A 326 10.82 -6.32 11.03
CA GLY A 326 10.45 -6.64 12.42
C GLY A 326 10.67 -8.12 12.76
N GLY A 327 10.43 -9.03 11.82
CA GLY A 327 10.71 -10.47 11.99
C GLY A 327 12.20 -10.77 12.10
N VAL A 328 13.00 -10.20 11.20
CA VAL A 328 14.46 -10.38 11.15
C VAL A 328 15.14 -9.77 12.40
N THR A 329 14.69 -8.59 12.83
CA THR A 329 15.22 -7.93 14.05
C THR A 329 14.66 -8.49 15.36
N LYS A 330 13.85 -9.55 15.30
CA LYS A 330 13.17 -10.13 16.47
C LYS A 330 12.22 -9.16 17.20
N ALA A 331 11.77 -8.08 16.57
CA ALA A 331 10.75 -7.20 17.14
C ALA A 331 9.35 -7.86 17.16
N ILE A 332 9.08 -8.73 16.17
CA ILE A 332 7.85 -9.53 16.03
C ILE A 332 8.21 -10.97 15.59
N PRO A 333 7.28 -11.94 15.69
CA PRO A 333 7.51 -13.28 15.16
C PRO A 333 7.82 -13.26 13.66
N LEU A 334 8.76 -14.09 13.22
CA LEU A 334 9.17 -14.20 11.81
C LEU A 334 7.99 -14.66 10.94
N THR A 335 7.73 -13.93 9.85
CA THR A 335 6.61 -14.20 8.95
C THR A 335 6.99 -14.91 7.66
N GLY A 336 8.28 -14.87 7.27
CA GLY A 336 8.75 -15.47 6.02
C GLY A 336 8.31 -14.69 4.78
N LEU A 337 8.24 -13.37 4.88
CA LEU A 337 7.89 -12.47 3.79
C LEU A 337 9.14 -11.80 3.24
N THR A 338 9.18 -11.62 1.93
CA THR A 338 10.27 -10.93 1.24
C THR A 338 10.25 -9.43 1.51
N LEU A 339 11.42 -8.77 1.52
CA LEU A 339 11.54 -7.32 1.60
C LEU A 339 11.31 -6.72 0.19
N PRO A 340 10.29 -5.86 -0.01
CA PRO A 340 9.98 -5.29 -1.31
C PRO A 340 11.20 -4.60 -1.95
N PHE A 341 11.40 -4.71 -3.25
CA PHE A 341 12.51 -4.17 -4.04
C PHE A 341 13.88 -4.80 -3.80
N ILE A 342 14.11 -5.41 -2.63
CA ILE A 342 15.44 -5.83 -2.16
C ILE A 342 15.63 -7.33 -2.30
N SER A 343 14.66 -8.14 -1.80
CA SER A 343 14.76 -9.59 -1.80
C SER A 343 14.72 -10.19 -3.20
N SER A 344 15.38 -11.33 -3.36
CA SER A 344 15.23 -12.17 -4.54
C SER A 344 13.79 -12.68 -4.64
N GLY A 345 13.16 -12.44 -5.76
CA GLY A 345 11.77 -12.86 -6.02
C GLY A 345 11.22 -12.15 -7.24
N GLY A 346 11.35 -12.80 -8.42
CA GLY A 346 10.95 -12.20 -9.69
C GLY A 346 9.52 -11.70 -9.72
N SER A 347 8.58 -12.50 -9.22
CA SER A 347 7.16 -12.14 -9.16
C SER A 347 6.88 -10.99 -8.18
N SER A 348 7.61 -10.95 -7.06
CA SER A 348 7.48 -9.88 -6.07
C SER A 348 7.90 -8.56 -6.70
N LEU A 349 9.06 -8.54 -7.36
CA LEU A 349 9.59 -7.37 -8.05
C LEU A 349 8.61 -6.87 -9.11
N LEU A 350 8.13 -7.75 -10.01
CA LEU A 350 7.15 -7.42 -11.05
C LEU A 350 5.89 -6.79 -10.44
N THR A 351 5.32 -7.41 -9.41
CA THR A 351 4.07 -6.93 -8.79
C THR A 351 4.25 -5.58 -8.09
N VAL A 352 5.38 -5.38 -7.42
CA VAL A 352 5.70 -4.11 -6.76
C VAL A 352 5.85 -3.00 -7.80
N PHE A 353 6.53 -3.25 -8.91
CA PHE A 353 6.70 -2.26 -9.98
C PHE A 353 5.39 -1.96 -10.73
N VAL A 354 4.52 -2.96 -10.96
CA VAL A 354 3.16 -2.73 -11.48
C VAL A 354 2.36 -1.85 -10.51
N SER A 355 2.44 -2.14 -9.21
CA SER A 355 1.76 -1.37 -8.18
C SER A 355 2.23 0.09 -8.14
N LEU A 356 3.56 0.32 -8.23
CA LEU A 356 4.12 1.67 -8.35
C LEU A 356 3.69 2.37 -9.64
N GLY A 357 3.63 1.67 -10.76
CA GLY A 357 3.13 2.21 -12.04
C GLY A 357 1.69 2.72 -11.91
N LEU A 358 0.83 1.98 -11.19
CA LEU A 358 -0.54 2.42 -10.90
C LEU A 358 -0.56 3.66 -10.00
N VAL A 359 0.28 3.72 -8.94
CA VAL A 359 0.35 4.89 -8.07
C VAL A 359 0.91 6.10 -8.82
N LEU A 360 1.90 5.93 -9.70
CA LEU A 360 2.37 6.98 -10.60
C LEU A 360 1.24 7.49 -11.51
N ALA A 361 0.48 6.59 -12.11
CA ALA A 361 -0.67 6.97 -12.92
C ALA A 361 -1.74 7.74 -12.14
N ILE A 362 -1.96 7.39 -10.86
CA ILE A 362 -2.86 8.11 -9.96
C ILE A 362 -2.32 9.51 -9.67
N SER A 363 -1.01 9.64 -9.44
CA SER A 363 -0.37 10.93 -9.15
C SER A 363 -0.43 11.90 -10.34
N ASP A 364 -0.38 11.39 -11.58
CA ASP A 364 -0.48 12.18 -12.82
C ASP A 364 -1.91 12.68 -13.11
N GLY A 365 -2.92 11.99 -12.59
CA GLY A 365 -4.34 12.28 -12.87
C GLY A 365 -4.83 13.66 -12.45
N GLU A 366 -3.95 14.58 -12.11
CA GLU A 366 -4.25 15.94 -11.67
C GLU A 366 -3.83 17.01 -12.68
N PRO A 367 -4.75 17.51 -13.56
CA PRO A 367 -4.47 18.79 -14.19
C PRO A 367 -4.28 19.87 -13.11
N PRO A 368 -3.35 20.83 -13.29
CA PRO A 368 -3.16 21.90 -12.31
C PRO A 368 -4.50 22.56 -12.02
N ARG A 369 -4.82 22.81 -10.75
CA ARG A 369 -5.95 23.65 -10.38
C ARG A 369 -5.84 24.95 -11.16
N PRO A 370 -6.86 25.38 -11.90
CA PRO A 370 -6.89 26.74 -12.41
C PRO A 370 -6.67 27.64 -11.19
N LYS A 371 -5.62 28.44 -11.21
CA LYS A 371 -5.45 29.49 -10.21
C LYS A 371 -6.76 30.22 -10.18
N SER A 372 -7.43 30.24 -9.04
CA SER A 372 -8.70 30.95 -8.87
C SER A 372 -8.49 32.38 -9.38
N SER A 373 -9.10 32.72 -10.49
CA SER A 373 -9.16 34.08 -11.03
C SER A 373 -10.05 35.02 -10.17
N GLY A 374 -10.15 34.72 -8.89
CA GLY A 374 -10.98 35.37 -7.90
C GLY A 374 -10.35 36.56 -7.20
N SER A 375 -9.56 37.37 -7.91
CA SER A 375 -9.06 38.63 -7.31
C SER A 375 -8.99 39.81 -8.27
N ARG A 376 -9.54 39.73 -9.48
CA ARG A 376 -9.48 40.85 -10.41
C ARG A 376 -10.84 41.51 -10.73
N SER A 377 -11.93 41.09 -10.09
CA SER A 377 -13.27 41.64 -10.36
C SER A 377 -13.73 42.73 -9.38
N LYS A 378 -13.02 43.01 -8.28
CA LYS A 378 -13.43 44.10 -7.35
C LYS A 378 -12.67 45.42 -7.49
N ALA A 379 -11.58 45.46 -8.26
CA ALA A 379 -10.84 46.70 -8.52
C ALA A 379 -11.33 47.47 -9.77
N GLY A 380 -12.12 46.85 -10.65
CA GLY A 380 -12.62 47.45 -11.89
C GLY A 380 -13.99 48.12 -11.76
N ALA A 381 -14.74 47.91 -10.70
CA ALA A 381 -16.06 48.50 -10.48
C ALA A 381 -16.04 49.82 -9.70
N ALA A 382 -14.91 50.19 -9.10
CA ALA A 382 -14.75 51.46 -8.36
C ALA A 382 -14.20 52.63 -9.21
N ALA A 383 -13.78 52.38 -10.45
CA ALA A 383 -13.12 53.40 -11.30
C ALA A 383 -14.02 53.99 -12.39
N ARG A 384 -15.33 53.78 -12.37
CA ARG A 384 -16.27 54.40 -13.30
C ARG A 384 -17.40 55.12 -12.57
N ARG A 385 -17.07 56.08 -11.71
CA ARG A 385 -17.96 57.16 -11.32
C ARG A 385 -17.19 58.49 -11.42
N SER A 386 -17.21 59.08 -12.60
CA SER A 386 -16.86 60.46 -12.83
C SER A 386 -18.06 61.38 -12.46
N PRO A 387 -17.80 62.56 -11.91
CA PRO A 387 -18.84 63.46 -11.47
C PRO A 387 -19.37 64.31 -12.65
N GLY A 388 -20.63 64.24 -12.91
CA GLY A 388 -21.34 65.16 -13.85
C GLY A 388 -21.97 66.28 -13.08
N VAL A 389 -21.75 67.46 -13.57
CA VAL A 389 -22.11 68.88 -13.37
C VAL A 389 -23.57 69.11 -12.97
N PRO A 390 -23.87 70.16 -12.17
CA PRO A 390 -25.22 70.50 -11.68
C PRO A 390 -26.01 71.34 -12.68
N ALA A 391 -27.29 71.06 -12.81
CA ALA A 391 -28.23 71.97 -13.46
C ALA A 391 -29.32 72.38 -12.47
N THR A 392 -29.42 73.70 -12.36
CA THR A 392 -30.35 74.56 -11.66
C THR A 392 -31.76 74.37 -12.09
N GLY A 393 -32.73 74.54 -11.15
CA GLY A 393 -33.99 75.10 -11.51
C GLY A 393 -35.26 74.62 -10.80
N VAL A 394 -35.76 75.41 -9.87
CA VAL A 394 -37.13 75.86 -9.70
C VAL A 394 -38.19 75.06 -8.94
N LYS A 395 -38.48 75.56 -7.76
CA LYS A 395 -39.76 75.83 -7.04
C LYS A 395 -41.01 74.96 -7.33
N GLY A 396 -41.56 74.42 -6.25
CA GLY A 396 -42.95 73.97 -6.17
C GLY A 396 -43.35 73.54 -4.75
N ARG A 397 -43.98 74.43 -4.06
CA ARG A 397 -44.54 74.53 -2.72
C ARG A 397 -45.86 73.72 -2.60
N ARG A 398 -46.10 73.07 -1.47
CA ARG A 398 -47.30 72.98 -0.66
C ARG A 398 -47.43 71.67 0.08
N THR A 399 -47.36 71.76 1.38
CA THR A 399 -48.42 71.77 2.44
C THR A 399 -49.18 70.48 2.64
N GLY A 400 -49.06 69.98 3.87
CA GLY A 400 -50.22 69.41 4.51
C GLY A 400 -49.93 68.17 5.38
N SER A 401 -49.79 68.49 6.66
CA SER A 401 -50.47 67.93 7.84
C SER A 401 -50.34 66.47 8.23
N HIS A 402 -49.78 66.30 9.34
CA HIS A 402 -49.99 65.40 10.53
C HIS A 402 -51.47 64.98 10.76
N PRO A 403 -51.88 64.13 11.77
CA PRO A 403 -51.16 63.12 12.59
C PRO A 403 -52.05 61.89 12.92
N GLY A 404 -51.49 60.98 13.78
CA GLY A 404 -52.37 60.20 14.69
C GLY A 404 -52.05 58.67 14.56
N SER A 405 -51.57 58.12 15.48
CA SER A 405 -51.82 57.65 16.84
C SER A 405 -52.05 56.14 16.93
N ARG A 406 -51.22 55.58 17.76
CA ARG A 406 -51.57 54.72 18.89
C ARG A 406 -51.88 53.20 18.74
N ARG A 407 -51.08 52.49 19.47
CA ARG A 407 -51.43 51.34 20.41
C ARG A 407 -51.81 50.02 19.72
N SER A 408 -51.50 48.91 20.21
CA SER A 408 -50.99 48.36 21.49
C SER A 408 -50.73 46.85 21.32
N LYS A 409 -49.78 46.30 22.08
CA LYS A 409 -49.67 44.91 22.45
C LYS A 409 -50.97 44.38 23.12
N PRO A 410 -51.09 43.10 23.51
CA PRO A 410 -50.23 41.87 23.48
C PRO A 410 -51.04 40.58 23.19
N GLY A 411 -50.31 39.49 23.13
CA GLY A 411 -50.87 38.15 23.18
C GLY A 411 -49.74 37.14 22.88
#